data_c0c61f6d09f09339d1430c2465ed90c3
#
_entry.id   c0c61f6d09f09339d1430c2465ed90c3
#
_cell.length_a   1.000
_cell.length_b   1.000
_cell.length_c   1.000
_cell.angle_alpha   90.00
_cell.angle_beta   90.00
_cell.angle_gamma   90.00
#
_symmetry.space_group_name_H-M   'P 1'
#
loop_
_entity.id
_entity.type
_entity.pdbx_description
1 polymer ?
#
loop_
_entity_poly.entity_id
_entity_poly.type
_entity_poly.pdbx_seq_one_letter_code
_entity_poly.pdbx_strand_id
1 'polypeptide(L)'
;MFLKNSKNIVIKIGSSLLVDKKQKIRKNWLLSFAKDIKKLMSKDKKVTIVSSGAIALGCKKMNYKKTNLKLDKSQAVASIGQIELMNLYSQAFSKCKINISQILLTLDDTEERRRSINAK
;
A
#
# COMPACT_ATOMS: atom_id res chain seq x y z
N MET A 1 11.64 23.69 -2.42
CA MET A 1 10.79 22.51 -2.53
C MET A 1 11.44 21.33 -1.83
N PHE A 2 10.76 20.78 -0.86
CA PHE A 2 11.28 19.68 -0.04
C PHE A 2 11.68 18.45 -0.85
N LEU A 3 10.92 18.11 -1.90
CA LEU A 3 11.15 16.89 -2.69
C LEU A 3 12.43 16.92 -3.52
N LYS A 4 12.92 18.09 -3.91
CA LYS A 4 14.15 18.20 -4.69
C LYS A 4 15.38 17.73 -3.91
N ASN A 5 15.41 17.99 -2.61
CA ASN A 5 16.55 17.69 -1.75
C ASN A 5 16.41 16.38 -1.00
N SER A 6 15.22 15.76 -1.04
CA SER A 6 14.94 14.52 -0.32
C SER A 6 15.38 13.33 -1.17
N LYS A 7 16.17 12.42 -0.58
CA LYS A 7 16.57 11.16 -1.22
C LYS A 7 15.57 10.03 -0.93
N ASN A 8 14.97 10.04 0.25
CA ASN A 8 14.00 9.05 0.67
C ASN A 8 12.62 9.70 0.72
N ILE A 9 11.67 9.10 0.01
CA ILE A 9 10.29 9.61 -0.07
C ILE A 9 9.36 8.52 0.42
N VAL A 10 8.46 8.88 1.34
CA VAL A 10 7.40 8.01 1.83
C VAL A 10 6.08 8.55 1.32
N ILE A 11 5.32 7.71 0.62
CA ILE A 11 4.02 8.10 0.05
C ILE A 11 2.94 7.23 0.69
N LYS A 12 1.93 7.85 1.27
CA LYS A 12 0.78 7.15 1.84
C LYS A 12 -0.35 7.12 0.82
N ILE A 13 -0.88 5.93 0.57
CA ILE A 13 -2.00 5.71 -0.35
C ILE A 13 -3.19 5.19 0.45
N GLY A 14 -4.27 5.96 0.47
CA GLY A 14 -5.52 5.54 1.10
C GLY A 14 -6.31 4.59 0.21
N SER A 15 -7.21 3.81 0.82
CA SER A 15 -8.00 2.80 0.11
C SER A 15 -8.88 3.39 -0.98
N SER A 16 -9.38 4.60 -0.80
CA SER A 16 -10.24 5.29 -1.78
C SER A 16 -9.53 5.63 -3.09
N LEU A 17 -8.20 5.69 -3.09
CA LEU A 17 -7.42 5.89 -4.31
C LEU A 17 -7.30 4.61 -5.13
N LEU A 18 -7.45 3.45 -4.52
CA LEU A 18 -7.34 2.15 -5.18
C LEU A 18 -8.68 1.59 -5.61
N VAL A 19 -9.71 1.82 -4.81
CA VAL A 19 -11.07 1.29 -5.04
C VAL A 19 -12.05 2.44 -4.94
N ASP A 20 -12.85 2.65 -5.97
CA ASP A 20 -13.83 3.73 -6.01
C ASP A 20 -15.10 3.38 -5.20
N LYS A 21 -16.06 4.31 -5.14
CA LYS A 21 -17.32 4.13 -4.40
C LYS A 21 -18.16 2.98 -4.95
N LYS A 22 -17.98 2.61 -6.22
CA LYS A 22 -18.65 1.49 -6.89
C LYS A 22 -17.86 0.19 -6.77
N GLN A 23 -16.85 0.16 -5.93
CA GLN A 23 -15.95 -0.99 -5.70
C GLN A 23 -15.16 -1.39 -6.94
N LYS A 24 -14.97 -0.48 -7.88
CA LYS A 24 -14.10 -0.71 -9.03
C LYS A 24 -12.66 -0.36 -8.70
N ILE A 25 -11.74 -1.21 -9.13
CA ILE A 25 -10.31 -0.98 -8.93
C ILE A 25 -9.83 0.08 -9.94
N ARG A 26 -9.13 1.07 -9.43
CA ARG A 26 -8.64 2.20 -10.23
C ARG A 26 -7.29 1.87 -10.88
N LYS A 27 -7.30 0.92 -11.81
CA LYS A 27 -6.08 0.41 -12.47
C LYS A 27 -5.33 1.48 -13.25
N ASN A 28 -6.07 2.36 -13.94
CA ASN A 28 -5.45 3.43 -14.73
C ASN A 28 -4.75 4.44 -13.84
N TRP A 29 -5.36 4.78 -12.70
CA TRP A 29 -4.72 5.64 -11.71
C TRP A 29 -3.44 5.01 -11.18
N LEU A 30 -3.49 3.73 -10.86
CA LEU A 30 -2.34 3.02 -10.30
C LEU A 30 -1.18 2.94 -11.31
N LEU A 31 -1.48 2.74 -12.58
CA LEU A 31 -0.47 2.76 -13.64
C LEU A 31 0.14 4.14 -13.81
N SER A 32 -0.68 5.18 -13.77
CA SER A 32 -0.22 6.57 -13.82
C SER A 32 0.71 6.88 -12.63
N PHE A 33 0.31 6.42 -11.45
CA PHE A 33 1.12 6.55 -10.24
C PHE A 33 2.47 5.84 -10.39
N ALA A 34 2.47 4.62 -10.94
CA ALA A 34 3.70 3.88 -11.18
C ALA A 34 4.66 4.62 -12.11
N LYS A 35 4.13 5.29 -13.13
CA LYS A 35 4.91 6.12 -14.05
C LYS A 35 5.55 7.30 -13.31
N ASP A 36 4.81 7.93 -12.40
CA ASP A 36 5.34 9.03 -11.58
C ASP A 36 6.46 8.54 -10.65
N ILE A 37 6.28 7.38 -10.05
CA ILE A 37 7.31 6.76 -9.20
C ILE A 37 8.57 6.48 -10.02
N LYS A 38 8.41 6.00 -11.25
CA LYS A 38 9.56 5.75 -12.13
C LYS A 38 10.37 7.04 -12.38
N LYS A 39 9.69 8.16 -12.57
CA LYS A 39 10.34 9.46 -12.70
C LYS A 39 11.14 9.85 -11.47
N LEU A 40 10.57 9.62 -10.27
CA LEU A 40 11.28 9.89 -9.02
C LEU A 40 12.51 9.01 -8.88
N MET A 41 12.39 7.73 -9.20
CA MET A 41 13.52 6.79 -9.14
C MET A 41 14.63 7.16 -10.12
N SER A 42 14.29 7.71 -11.28
CA SER A 42 15.28 8.15 -12.26
C SER A 42 16.11 9.34 -11.77
N LYS A 43 15.66 10.02 -10.71
CA LYS A 43 16.36 11.11 -10.03
C LYS A 43 17.11 10.64 -8.77
N ASP A 44 17.44 9.36 -8.69
CA ASP A 44 18.14 8.73 -7.55
C ASP A 44 17.37 8.81 -6.23
N LYS A 45 16.03 8.83 -6.29
CA LYS A 45 15.21 8.85 -5.11
C LYS A 45 14.75 7.43 -4.75
N LYS A 46 14.75 7.13 -3.47
CA LYS A 46 14.19 5.89 -2.91
C LYS A 46 12.77 6.15 -2.45
N VAL A 47 11.84 5.31 -2.87
CA VAL A 47 10.41 5.50 -2.59
C VAL A 47 9.90 4.32 -1.77
N THR A 48 9.22 4.65 -0.68
CA THR A 48 8.49 3.70 0.14
C THR A 48 7.01 4.06 0.07
N ILE A 49 6.16 3.08 -0.23
CA ILE A 49 4.72 3.28 -0.31
C ILE A 49 4.09 2.64 0.92
N VAL A 50 3.29 3.43 1.64
CA VAL A 50 2.47 2.95 2.75
C VAL A 50 1.05 2.92 2.25
N SER A 51 0.51 1.72 2.03
CA SER A 51 -0.80 1.56 1.41
C SER A 51 -1.79 0.91 2.35
N SER A 52 -2.99 1.47 2.42
CA SER A 52 -4.16 0.77 2.91
C SER A 52 -4.94 0.22 1.71
N GLY A 53 -6.04 -0.50 1.99
CA GLY A 53 -6.89 -1.04 0.95
C GLY A 53 -7.04 -2.55 0.98
N ALA A 54 -6.30 -3.25 1.84
CA ALA A 54 -6.41 -4.70 1.97
C ALA A 54 -7.83 -5.13 2.36
N ILE A 55 -8.45 -4.44 3.31
CA ILE A 55 -9.83 -4.76 3.74
C ILE A 55 -10.80 -4.50 2.60
N ALA A 56 -10.69 -3.37 1.92
CA ALA A 56 -11.58 -3.04 0.80
C ALA A 56 -11.48 -4.07 -0.32
N LEU A 57 -10.28 -4.47 -0.68
CA LEU A 57 -10.06 -5.49 -1.72
C LEU A 57 -10.52 -6.88 -1.28
N GLY A 58 -10.31 -7.22 -0.01
CA GLY A 58 -10.79 -8.48 0.54
C GLY A 58 -12.31 -8.54 0.58
N CYS A 59 -12.97 -7.46 0.97
CA CYS A 59 -14.44 -7.36 0.94
C CYS A 59 -14.97 -7.52 -0.48
N LYS A 60 -14.32 -6.88 -1.45
CA LYS A 60 -14.70 -7.01 -2.85
C LYS A 60 -14.58 -8.47 -3.31
N LYS A 61 -13.48 -9.13 -2.98
CA LYS A 61 -13.24 -10.52 -3.35
C LYS A 61 -14.24 -11.48 -2.73
N MET A 62 -14.56 -11.26 -1.45
CA MET A 62 -15.48 -12.11 -0.70
C MET A 62 -16.93 -11.68 -0.80
N ASN A 63 -17.20 -10.58 -1.51
CA ASN A 63 -18.53 -10.00 -1.65
C ASN A 63 -19.16 -9.64 -0.29
N TYR A 64 -18.36 -9.09 0.61
CA TYR A 64 -18.78 -8.61 1.92
C TYR A 64 -18.95 -7.10 1.93
N LYS A 65 -19.83 -6.61 2.83
CA LYS A 65 -19.95 -5.17 3.09
C LYS A 65 -18.96 -4.78 4.19
N LYS A 66 -18.14 -3.77 3.92
CA LYS A 66 -17.10 -3.30 4.84
C LYS A 66 -17.64 -2.76 6.17
N THR A 67 -18.88 -2.25 6.17
CA THR A 67 -19.43 -1.47 7.29
C THR A 67 -19.76 -2.27 8.54
N ASN A 68 -19.91 -3.60 8.44
CA ASN A 68 -20.39 -4.43 9.57
C ASN A 68 -19.41 -5.56 9.92
N LEU A 69 -18.13 -5.38 9.64
CA LEU A 69 -17.14 -6.42 9.93
C LEU A 69 -16.71 -6.37 11.40
N LYS A 70 -16.77 -7.53 12.06
CA LYS A 70 -16.15 -7.72 13.36
C LYS A 70 -14.63 -7.81 13.19
N LEU A 71 -13.87 -7.60 14.27
CA LEU A 71 -12.41 -7.53 14.22
C LEU A 71 -11.78 -8.79 13.61
N ASP A 72 -12.21 -9.97 14.02
CA ASP A 72 -11.71 -11.25 13.51
C ASP A 72 -11.99 -11.41 12.00
N LYS A 73 -13.20 -11.07 11.55
CA LYS A 73 -13.55 -11.08 10.13
C LYS A 73 -12.74 -10.03 9.35
N SER A 74 -12.55 -8.87 9.94
CA SER A 74 -11.77 -7.79 9.34
C SER A 74 -10.33 -8.20 9.10
N GLN A 75 -9.73 -8.90 10.07
CA GLN A 75 -8.37 -9.42 9.92
C GLN A 75 -8.28 -10.53 8.86
N ALA A 76 -9.24 -11.43 8.82
CA ALA A 76 -9.30 -12.49 7.83
C ALA A 76 -9.48 -11.92 6.42
N VAL A 77 -10.39 -10.95 6.27
CA VAL A 77 -10.64 -10.27 5.00
C VAL A 77 -9.40 -9.49 4.55
N ALA A 78 -8.72 -8.82 5.48
CA ALA A 78 -7.49 -8.10 5.19
C ALA A 78 -6.39 -9.03 4.67
N SER A 79 -6.26 -10.21 5.23
CA SER A 79 -5.24 -11.17 4.78
C SER A 79 -5.51 -11.67 3.34
N ILE A 80 -6.77 -11.85 2.97
CA ILE A 80 -7.17 -12.18 1.60
C ILE A 80 -6.88 -10.98 0.67
N GLY A 81 -7.30 -9.79 1.10
CA GLY A 81 -7.13 -8.57 0.31
C GLY A 81 -5.68 -8.16 0.15
N GLN A 82 -4.80 -8.53 1.07
CA GLN A 82 -3.39 -8.22 0.98
C GLN A 82 -2.74 -8.86 -0.25
N ILE A 83 -3.13 -10.08 -0.59
CA ILE A 83 -2.66 -10.76 -1.80
C ILE A 83 -3.10 -9.98 -3.04
N GLU A 84 -4.36 -9.57 -3.09
CA GLU A 84 -4.90 -8.78 -4.20
C GLU A 84 -4.19 -7.43 -4.31
N LEU A 85 -3.95 -6.78 -3.17
CA LEU A 85 -3.28 -5.48 -3.11
C LEU A 85 -1.87 -5.57 -3.71
N MET A 86 -1.11 -6.57 -3.28
CA MET A 86 0.26 -6.76 -3.79
C MET A 86 0.28 -7.13 -5.26
N ASN A 87 -0.69 -7.91 -5.72
CA ASN A 87 -0.82 -8.23 -7.15
C ASN A 87 -1.09 -6.99 -7.99
N LEU A 88 -1.95 -6.10 -7.51
CA LEU A 88 -2.25 -4.84 -8.21
C LEU A 88 -1.01 -3.96 -8.35
N TYR A 89 -0.28 -3.77 -7.26
CA TYR A 89 0.96 -3.00 -7.29
C TYR A 89 2.00 -3.66 -8.19
N SER A 90 2.17 -4.96 -8.07
CA SER A 90 3.14 -5.71 -8.87
C SER A 90 2.84 -5.59 -10.37
N GLN A 91 1.58 -5.72 -10.76
CA GLN A 91 1.17 -5.59 -12.16
C GLN A 91 1.43 -4.19 -12.71
N ALA A 92 1.06 -3.16 -11.94
CA ALA A 92 1.25 -1.78 -12.37
C ALA A 92 2.73 -1.42 -12.47
N PHE A 93 3.50 -1.77 -11.46
CA PHE A 93 4.92 -1.41 -11.41
C PHE A 93 5.77 -2.22 -12.39
N SER A 94 5.43 -3.48 -12.66
CA SER A 94 6.16 -4.27 -13.66
C SER A 94 6.02 -3.72 -15.07
N LYS A 95 4.92 -3.07 -15.39
CA LYS A 95 4.76 -2.36 -16.68
C LYS A 95 5.74 -1.20 -16.83
N CYS A 96 6.20 -0.65 -15.72
CA CYS A 96 7.21 0.40 -15.68
C CYS A 96 8.62 -0.14 -15.38
N LYS A 97 8.79 -1.46 -15.38
CA LYS A 97 10.06 -2.14 -15.10
C LYS A 97 10.58 -1.80 -13.69
N ILE A 98 9.68 -1.71 -12.71
CA ILE A 98 10.02 -1.48 -11.32
C ILE A 98 9.75 -2.77 -10.54
N ASN A 99 10.77 -3.24 -9.82
CA ASN A 99 10.60 -4.34 -8.87
C ASN A 99 10.11 -3.78 -7.54
N ILE A 100 9.16 -4.47 -6.92
CA ILE A 100 8.65 -4.11 -5.61
C ILE A 100 8.96 -5.20 -4.60
N SER A 101 9.05 -4.80 -3.34
CA SER A 101 9.12 -5.73 -2.22
C SER A 101 8.12 -5.30 -1.17
N GLN A 102 7.70 -6.22 -0.34
CA GLN A 102 6.70 -5.99 0.69
C GLN A 102 7.32 -6.09 2.07
N ILE A 103 6.95 -5.14 2.93
CA ILE A 103 7.27 -5.19 4.35
C ILE A 103 5.95 -5.14 5.10
N LEU A 104 5.73 -6.14 5.97
CA LEU A 104 4.56 -6.18 6.84
C LEU A 104 4.99 -5.80 8.26
N LEU A 105 4.31 -4.82 8.82
CA LEU A 105 4.58 -4.36 10.19
C LEU A 105 3.36 -4.60 11.06
N THR A 106 3.61 -5.05 12.28
CA THR A 106 2.58 -5.15 13.31
C THR A 106 2.78 -4.05 14.35
N LEU A 107 1.76 -3.82 15.17
CA LEU A 107 1.89 -2.90 16.30
C LEU A 107 2.99 -3.32 17.27
N ASP A 108 3.13 -4.63 17.49
CA ASP A 108 4.16 -5.17 18.37
C ASP A 108 5.57 -4.87 17.85
N ASP A 109 5.81 -5.03 16.56
CA ASP A 109 7.09 -4.68 15.94
C ASP A 109 7.44 -3.21 16.16
N THR A 110 6.47 -2.33 16.00
CA THR A 110 6.64 -0.89 16.19
C THR A 110 6.95 -0.54 17.64
N GLU A 111 6.27 -1.19 18.60
CA GLU A 111 6.48 -0.96 20.02
C GLU A 111 7.85 -1.48 20.49
N GLU A 112 8.24 -2.67 20.09
CA GLU A 112 9.54 -3.24 20.43
C GLU A 112 10.66 -2.34 19.94
N ARG A 113 10.57 -1.87 18.72
CA ARG A 113 11.56 -0.96 18.15
C ARG A 113 11.64 0.35 18.92
N ARG A 114 10.49 0.90 19.33
CA ARG A 114 10.44 2.12 20.12
C ARG A 114 11.03 1.92 21.51
N ARG A 115 10.75 0.79 22.16
CA ARG A 115 11.33 0.43 23.45
C ARG A 115 12.86 0.29 23.38
N SER A 116 13.34 -0.37 22.33
CA SER A 116 14.76 -0.55 22.10
C SER A 116 15.49 0.79 21.91
N ILE A 117 14.88 1.72 21.19
CA ILE A 117 15.42 3.06 20.99
C ILE A 117 15.42 3.86 22.30
N ASN A 118 14.35 3.76 23.09
CA ASN A 118 14.21 4.48 24.34
C ASN A 118 15.09 3.93 25.46
N ALA A 119 15.47 2.66 25.39
CA ALA A 119 16.36 2.03 26.39
C ALA A 119 17.83 2.41 26.23
N LYS A 120 18.18 3.03 25.13
CA LYS A 120 19.52 3.54 24.89
C LYS A 120 19.65 4.97 25.41
#